data_c57372f5b2352f8f181490269d7ed104
#
_entry.id   c57372f5b2352f8f181490269d7ed104
#
_cell.length_a   1.000
_cell.length_b   1.000
_cell.length_c   1.000
_cell.angle_alpha   90.00
_cell.angle_beta   90.00
_cell.angle_gamma   90.00
#
_symmetry.space_group_name_H-M   'P 1'
#
loop_
_entity.id
_entity.type
_entity.pdbx_description
1 polymer ?
#
loop_
_entity_poly.entity_id
_entity_poly.type
_entity_poly.pdbx_seq_one_letter_code
_entity_poly.pdbx_strand_id
1 'polypeptide(L)'
;MNLRHGQLWQRLGLAVLSGILVASLAPATAAAPAGGQDMHGDMEPADLSQTNTDSGVAAPVASQDRAASDGADASDASDSAESADSADEATASSEEESVGGVDAQVYTFPGTNGPTRIHVLSTTGSADAILLESRGVFAMIDGAEGVGAPDGKDPRYPLRRGVVPGWVGDTDRVLGYMSKHGVTSSNLAFYLGTHAHSDHIDNADEIIRKFRPKVIFSPEYSDKWITNPDGLWDNQWIYDNMVAAAQWAQKTYGAQFIQKVDGYNTHVQLGDMDVQLIPFDPEETYKVKGTTDANLMGWGAKVNAFGRSAFLAADLMDTDADWTTHNGFEERVARAVGRVDMLKAGHHGLRSSNFPPFMEALDPTAIIQTGSESYTPDNLTEKVIHGDVLWAPMSEVGSAGIASVIATFSSAGISYSDFSAASWGHEYGQESPRAWWFK
;
A
#
# COMPACT_ATOMS: atom_id res chain seq x y z
N MET A 1 29.93 -42.55 39.22
CA MET A 1 31.33 -42.22 39.48
C MET A 1 31.58 -40.89 38.83
N ASN A 2 31.43 -39.78 39.57
CA ASN A 2 32.50 -38.96 40.19
C ASN A 2 33.37 -38.28 39.10
N LEU A 3 33.66 -37.03 39.03
CA LEU A 3 33.57 -35.78 39.84
C LEU A 3 34.08 -34.65 38.94
N ARG A 4 33.44 -33.49 38.86
CA ARG A 4 33.85 -32.20 39.48
C ARG A 4 35.26 -31.67 39.14
N HIS A 5 35.28 -30.40 38.74
CA HIS A 5 36.05 -29.22 39.19
C HIS A 5 36.34 -28.31 37.98
N GLY A 6 36.16 -27.03 37.89
CA GLY A 6 36.00 -25.97 38.88
C GLY A 6 37.02 -24.86 38.68
N GLN A 7 36.54 -23.62 38.56
CA GLN A 7 37.20 -22.35 38.96
C GLN A 7 38.29 -21.74 38.07
N LEU A 8 38.07 -20.54 37.60
CA LEU A 8 38.41 -19.22 38.20
C LEU A 8 39.85 -18.72 37.91
N TRP A 9 40.01 -17.61 37.17
CA TRP A 9 41.05 -16.60 37.47
C TRP A 9 40.54 -15.20 37.14
N GLN A 10 40.70 -14.37 38.16
CA GLN A 10 40.44 -12.95 38.22
C GLN A 10 41.68 -12.12 37.94
N ARG A 11 41.47 -10.90 37.41
CA ARG A 11 42.10 -9.59 37.73
C ARG A 11 43.59 -9.35 37.47
N LEU A 12 43.82 -8.15 36.90
CA LEU A 12 44.72 -7.00 37.27
C LEU A 12 45.00 -6.26 35.96
N GLY A 13 44.76 -5.00 35.67
CA GLY A 13 44.93 -3.78 36.44
C GLY A 13 46.26 -3.12 36.10
N LEU A 14 46.29 -2.04 35.32
CA LEU A 14 47.10 -0.82 35.59
C LEU A 14 46.76 0.33 34.63
N ALA A 15 46.55 1.51 35.19
CA ALA A 15 46.35 2.79 34.57
C ALA A 15 47.70 3.45 34.21
N VAL A 16 47.67 4.28 33.14
CA VAL A 16 48.60 5.42 33.02
C VAL A 16 47.83 6.63 32.48
N LEU A 17 47.84 7.68 33.30
CA LEU A 17 47.36 9.03 33.00
C LEU A 17 48.28 9.72 31.99
N SER A 18 47.72 10.47 31.06
CA SER A 18 48.26 11.74 30.61
C SER A 18 47.13 12.61 30.08
N GLY A 19 46.93 13.76 30.74
CA GLY A 19 45.89 14.72 30.45
C GLY A 19 46.18 15.62 29.27
N ILE A 20 45.12 15.95 28.53
CA ILE A 20 45.01 17.21 27.78
C ILE A 20 43.62 17.76 28.03
N LEU A 21 43.54 18.94 28.59
CA LEU A 21 42.35 19.72 28.85
C LEU A 21 41.90 20.37 27.54
N VAL A 22 40.77 19.96 27.01
CA VAL A 22 40.05 20.71 25.96
C VAL A 22 38.61 20.90 26.42
N ALA A 23 38.29 22.17 26.65
CA ALA A 23 36.95 22.60 26.98
C ALA A 23 36.03 22.33 25.80
N SER A 24 35.07 21.42 25.94
CA SER A 24 33.99 21.23 24.99
C SER A 24 32.73 21.89 25.55
N LEU A 25 32.24 22.84 24.78
CA LEU A 25 30.88 23.34 24.86
C LEU A 25 29.93 22.18 24.58
N ALA A 26 29.11 21.81 25.52
CA ALA A 26 28.04 20.86 25.36
C ALA A 26 26.93 21.48 24.47
N PRO A 27 26.45 20.79 23.46
CA PRO A 27 25.18 21.15 22.82
C PRO A 27 24.03 20.73 23.77
N ALA A 28 23.08 21.63 23.93
CA ALA A 28 21.85 21.39 24.65
C ALA A 28 21.13 20.18 24.01
N THR A 29 20.96 19.14 24.80
CA THR A 29 20.06 18.04 24.45
C THR A 29 18.64 18.58 24.50
N ALA A 30 18.06 18.83 23.30
CA ALA A 30 16.62 18.92 23.17
C ALA A 30 16.08 17.52 23.45
N ALA A 31 15.32 17.38 24.54
CA ALA A 31 14.53 16.18 24.79
C ALA A 31 13.51 16.07 23.67
N ALA A 32 13.57 14.97 22.94
CA ALA A 32 12.49 14.60 22.02
C ALA A 32 11.20 14.41 22.84
N PRO A 33 10.07 14.94 22.40
CA PRO A 33 8.81 14.63 23.03
C PRO A 33 8.51 13.14 22.76
N ALA A 34 8.43 12.37 23.83
CA ALA A 34 7.85 11.03 23.80
C ALA A 34 6.37 11.17 23.49
N GLY A 35 5.89 10.47 22.46
CA GLY A 35 4.48 10.34 22.12
C GLY A 35 4.13 10.94 20.77
N GLY A 36 4.63 10.36 19.69
CA GLY A 36 4.00 10.49 18.38
C GLY A 36 2.69 9.70 18.42
N GLN A 37 1.57 10.39 18.61
CA GLN A 37 0.28 9.82 18.25
C GLN A 37 0.23 9.83 16.73
N ASP A 38 -0.05 8.66 16.15
CA ASP A 38 -0.36 8.52 14.72
C ASP A 38 -1.50 9.47 14.37
N MET A 39 -1.19 10.53 13.65
CA MET A 39 -2.16 11.60 13.37
C MET A 39 -2.92 11.39 12.06
N HIS A 40 -2.55 10.37 11.31
CA HIS A 40 -3.30 9.84 10.17
C HIS A 40 -3.63 8.37 10.37
N GLY A 41 -3.86 7.97 11.60
CA GLY A 41 -4.56 6.73 11.85
C GLY A 41 -6.00 6.92 11.37
N ASP A 42 -6.47 6.02 10.53
CA ASP A 42 -7.87 5.88 10.23
C ASP A 42 -8.64 5.98 11.54
N MET A 43 -9.44 7.04 11.68
CA MET A 43 -10.21 7.23 12.90
C MET A 43 -11.23 6.12 12.97
N GLU A 44 -11.07 5.24 13.96
CA GLU A 44 -12.16 4.34 14.32
C GLU A 44 -13.47 5.13 14.41
N PRO A 45 -14.56 4.60 13.85
CA PRO A 45 -15.86 5.19 14.09
C PRO A 45 -16.08 5.21 15.61
N ALA A 46 -16.26 6.39 16.17
CA ALA A 46 -16.52 6.57 17.59
C ALA A 46 -17.71 5.66 17.97
N ASP A 47 -17.50 4.85 18.99
CA ASP A 47 -18.55 4.03 19.60
C ASP A 47 -19.69 4.95 20.05
N LEU A 48 -20.77 4.98 19.29
CA LEU A 48 -22.00 5.75 19.56
C LEU A 48 -22.90 5.08 20.61
N SER A 49 -22.39 4.17 21.43
CA SER A 49 -23.21 3.40 22.37
C SER A 49 -23.33 3.98 23.78
N GLN A 50 -22.79 5.16 24.08
CA GLN A 50 -23.02 5.77 25.41
C GLN A 50 -23.18 7.29 25.35
N THR A 51 -24.43 7.77 25.18
CA THR A 51 -24.99 8.90 25.94
C THR A 51 -26.50 8.91 25.78
N ASN A 52 -27.19 8.25 26.72
CA ASN A 52 -28.53 8.55 27.06
C ASN A 52 -28.51 9.42 28.33
N THR A 53 -28.95 10.66 28.25
CA THR A 53 -29.80 11.32 29.29
C THR A 53 -30.35 12.62 28.74
N ASP A 54 -31.62 12.59 28.48
CA ASP A 54 -32.69 13.46 28.99
C ASP A 54 -32.59 14.98 28.80
N SER A 55 -33.45 15.51 27.92
CA SER A 55 -34.39 16.59 28.27
C SER A 55 -35.30 16.92 27.07
N GLY A 56 -36.60 16.76 27.29
CA GLY A 56 -37.65 16.93 26.32
C GLY A 56 -37.92 18.37 25.89
N VAL A 57 -38.60 18.49 24.77
CA VAL A 57 -39.78 19.33 24.55
C VAL A 57 -40.39 19.02 23.16
N ALA A 58 -41.66 18.58 23.21
CA ALA A 58 -42.79 18.68 22.32
C ALA A 58 -42.70 18.92 20.81
N ALA A 59 -43.44 18.05 20.10
CA ALA A 59 -43.94 18.15 18.72
C ALA A 59 -45.01 19.27 18.53
N PRO A 60 -45.53 19.52 17.30
CA PRO A 60 -46.62 18.77 16.71
C PRO A 60 -46.60 18.54 15.18
N VAL A 61 -47.00 17.37 14.74
CA VAL A 61 -48.22 16.89 14.06
C VAL A 61 -48.74 17.71 12.83
N ALA A 62 -48.81 17.01 11.68
CA ALA A 62 -49.94 16.88 10.73
C ALA A 62 -49.43 16.14 9.48
N SER A 63 -49.76 14.93 9.15
CA SER A 63 -50.96 14.26 8.62
C SER A 63 -51.37 14.67 7.20
N GLN A 64 -51.46 13.68 6.35
CA GLN A 64 -52.51 13.21 5.44
C GLN A 64 -51.91 12.75 4.11
N ASP A 65 -51.97 11.51 3.79
CA ASP A 65 -53.05 10.60 3.33
C ASP A 65 -53.32 10.62 1.84
N ARG A 66 -53.47 9.39 1.33
CA ARG A 66 -54.19 8.85 0.17
C ARG A 66 -53.37 8.57 -1.12
N ALA A 67 -53.51 7.48 -1.74
CA ALA A 67 -54.25 6.22 -1.78
C ALA A 67 -54.06 5.62 -3.18
N ALA A 68 -53.78 4.38 -3.25
CA ALA A 68 -54.21 3.21 -4.01
C ALA A 68 -54.90 3.38 -5.38
N SER A 69 -54.49 2.51 -6.31
CA SER A 69 -55.34 1.56 -7.08
C SER A 69 -54.44 0.77 -8.02
N ASP A 70 -54.30 -0.51 -7.90
CA ASP A 70 -55.07 -1.66 -8.44
C ASP A 70 -55.09 -1.76 -9.95
N GLY A 71 -54.76 -2.95 -10.45
CA GLY A 71 -55.04 -3.41 -11.78
C GLY A 71 -54.21 -4.60 -12.21
N ALA A 72 -54.72 -5.77 -11.89
CA ALA A 72 -54.32 -7.09 -12.37
C ALA A 72 -54.65 -7.29 -13.86
N ASP A 73 -54.01 -8.22 -14.54
CA ASP A 73 -54.51 -9.54 -15.05
C ASP A 73 -53.49 -10.11 -16.07
N ALA A 74 -53.08 -11.20 -15.95
CA ALA A 74 -53.18 -12.61 -16.21
C ALA A 74 -53.47 -13.01 -17.67
N SER A 75 -52.88 -14.10 -18.04
CA SER A 75 -53.19 -15.21 -18.98
C SER A 75 -52.20 -15.32 -20.14
N ASP A 76 -51.80 -16.41 -20.57
CA ASP A 76 -51.90 -17.85 -20.38
C ASP A 76 -51.31 -18.53 -21.63
N ALA A 77 -50.56 -19.56 -21.37
CA ALA A 77 -50.43 -20.87 -22.00
C ALA A 77 -50.20 -21.07 -23.50
N SER A 78 -49.36 -22.00 -23.72
CA SER A 78 -49.38 -23.31 -24.41
C SER A 78 -48.41 -23.39 -25.59
N ASP A 79 -47.50 -24.30 -25.60
CA ASP A 79 -47.45 -25.77 -25.68
C ASP A 79 -47.20 -26.28 -27.11
N SER A 80 -46.45 -27.35 -27.16
CA SER A 80 -46.20 -28.36 -28.20
C SER A 80 -44.91 -28.21 -29.04
N ALA A 81 -43.92 -29.04 -28.85
CA ALA A 81 -43.67 -30.49 -29.03
C ALA A 81 -43.22 -30.89 -30.44
N GLU A 82 -42.09 -31.64 -30.42
CA GLU A 82 -41.64 -32.74 -31.34
C GLU A 82 -41.29 -32.39 -32.81
N SER A 83 -40.14 -32.76 -33.32
CA SER A 83 -39.58 -34.09 -33.55
C SER A 83 -38.26 -34.07 -34.32
N ALA A 84 -37.34 -34.91 -33.86
CA ALA A 84 -36.53 -35.93 -34.54
C ALA A 84 -35.69 -35.62 -35.79
N ASP A 85 -34.41 -35.88 -35.62
CA ASP A 85 -33.53 -36.78 -36.37
C ASP A 85 -33.11 -36.41 -37.80
N SER A 86 -31.80 -36.15 -37.94
CA SER A 86 -30.92 -36.84 -38.87
C SER A 86 -29.46 -36.41 -38.70
N ALA A 87 -28.63 -37.44 -38.54
CA ALA A 87 -27.18 -37.34 -38.55
C ALA A 87 -26.66 -36.94 -39.93
N ASP A 88 -25.72 -36.00 -39.95
CA ASP A 88 -24.75 -35.90 -41.04
C ASP A 88 -23.37 -35.50 -40.47
N GLU A 89 -22.41 -36.38 -40.69
CA GLU A 89 -20.99 -36.19 -40.41
C GLU A 89 -20.46 -35.07 -41.29
N ALA A 90 -20.08 -33.97 -40.68
CA ALA A 90 -19.24 -32.97 -41.33
C ALA A 90 -18.01 -32.69 -40.44
N THR A 91 -16.87 -33.08 -40.95
CA THR A 91 -15.51 -32.75 -40.48
C THR A 91 -15.41 -31.29 -40.09
N ALA A 92 -15.29 -31.02 -38.79
CA ALA A 92 -14.98 -29.70 -38.26
C ALA A 92 -13.50 -29.47 -38.42
N SER A 93 -13.11 -28.62 -39.36
CA SER A 93 -11.88 -27.85 -39.31
C SER A 93 -12.02 -26.86 -38.15
N SER A 94 -11.19 -27.01 -37.12
CA SER A 94 -11.05 -26.05 -36.07
C SER A 94 -10.44 -24.76 -36.65
N GLU A 95 -11.29 -23.80 -37.01
CA GLU A 95 -10.90 -22.42 -37.08
C GLU A 95 -10.81 -21.92 -35.63
N GLU A 96 -9.59 -21.77 -35.12
CA GLU A 96 -9.34 -20.99 -33.95
C GLU A 96 -9.78 -19.55 -34.26
N GLU A 97 -10.97 -19.17 -33.80
CA GLU A 97 -11.35 -17.78 -33.65
C GLU A 97 -10.30 -17.15 -32.70
N SER A 98 -9.36 -16.37 -33.23
CA SER A 98 -8.53 -15.48 -32.49
C SER A 98 -9.47 -14.44 -31.84
N VAL A 99 -9.84 -14.67 -30.58
CA VAL A 99 -10.38 -13.63 -29.74
C VAL A 99 -9.31 -12.55 -29.76
N GLY A 100 -9.66 -11.38 -30.31
CA GLY A 100 -8.75 -10.23 -30.45
C GLY A 100 -8.13 -9.89 -29.10
N GLY A 101 -6.91 -10.37 -28.89
CA GLY A 101 -6.11 -10.01 -27.73
C GLY A 101 -5.86 -8.51 -27.81
N VAL A 102 -6.31 -7.77 -26.82
CA VAL A 102 -5.87 -6.38 -26.63
C VAL A 102 -4.35 -6.48 -26.39
N ASP A 103 -3.56 -5.86 -27.27
CA ASP A 103 -2.10 -5.87 -27.12
C ASP A 103 -1.74 -5.24 -25.77
N ALA A 104 -1.02 -5.98 -24.91
CA ALA A 104 -0.61 -5.49 -23.61
C ALA A 104 0.20 -4.20 -23.76
N GLN A 105 -0.13 -3.18 -22.97
CA GLN A 105 0.64 -1.95 -22.93
C GLN A 105 1.93 -2.19 -22.14
N VAL A 106 3.08 -2.24 -22.82
CA VAL A 106 4.38 -2.54 -22.21
C VAL A 106 5.33 -1.37 -22.30
N TYR A 107 5.84 -0.93 -21.16
CA TYR A 107 6.92 0.03 -21.03
C TYR A 107 8.22 -0.73 -20.71
N THR A 108 9.34 -0.40 -21.36
CA THR A 108 10.59 -1.16 -21.18
C THR A 108 11.73 -0.27 -20.77
N PHE A 109 12.40 -0.63 -19.68
CA PHE A 109 13.58 0.03 -19.13
C PHE A 109 14.69 -1.01 -18.89
N PRO A 110 15.54 -1.25 -19.89
CA PRO A 110 16.59 -2.24 -19.76
C PRO A 110 17.63 -1.77 -18.75
N GLY A 111 17.97 -2.64 -17.80
CA GLY A 111 19.07 -2.42 -16.90
C GLY A 111 20.40 -2.92 -17.50
N THR A 112 21.49 -2.60 -16.83
CA THR A 112 22.82 -3.05 -17.23
C THR A 112 23.42 -4.06 -16.24
N ASN A 113 23.62 -3.65 -14.99
CA ASN A 113 24.19 -4.44 -13.92
C ASN A 113 23.55 -4.07 -12.60
N GLY A 114 23.51 -5.00 -11.66
CA GLY A 114 23.02 -4.76 -10.32
C GLY A 114 22.06 -5.85 -9.84
N PRO A 115 21.68 -5.81 -8.58
CA PRO A 115 20.70 -6.73 -8.01
C PRO A 115 19.28 -6.42 -8.51
N THR A 116 18.36 -7.33 -8.18
CA THR A 116 16.93 -7.16 -8.39
C THR A 116 16.25 -7.21 -7.02
N ARG A 117 15.73 -6.06 -6.56
CA ARG A 117 15.31 -5.84 -5.17
C ARG A 117 14.05 -5.01 -5.07
N ILE A 118 13.27 -5.29 -4.03
CA ILE A 118 12.21 -4.42 -3.52
C ILE A 118 12.66 -3.92 -2.15
N HIS A 119 12.71 -2.60 -1.96
CA HIS A 119 13.02 -1.96 -0.69
C HIS A 119 11.72 -1.34 -0.15
N VAL A 120 11.23 -1.84 0.97
CA VAL A 120 10.13 -1.20 1.69
C VAL A 120 10.74 -0.36 2.80
N LEU A 121 10.56 0.95 2.74
CA LEU A 121 11.18 1.91 3.64
C LEU A 121 10.42 1.95 4.97
N SER A 122 11.16 2.17 6.06
CA SER A 122 10.56 2.58 7.33
C SER A 122 10.25 4.07 7.30
N THR A 123 9.02 4.41 7.60
CA THR A 123 8.47 5.77 7.62
C THR A 123 8.19 6.24 9.04
N THR A 124 7.86 7.50 9.22
CA THR A 124 7.59 8.09 10.55
C THR A 124 6.24 7.64 11.11
N GLY A 125 5.31 7.27 10.25
CA GLY A 125 3.98 6.76 10.59
C GLY A 125 3.65 5.50 9.78
N SER A 126 2.38 5.20 9.65
CA SER A 126 1.88 4.21 8.71
C SER A 126 1.84 4.87 7.33
N ALA A 127 2.82 4.55 6.46
CA ALA A 127 2.94 5.16 5.15
C ALA A 127 3.70 4.26 4.19
N ASP A 128 3.47 4.43 2.89
CA ASP A 128 4.15 3.65 1.86
C ASP A 128 5.23 4.45 1.14
N ALA A 129 6.43 3.89 1.11
CA ALA A 129 7.54 4.33 0.27
C ALA A 129 8.33 3.11 -0.18
N ILE A 130 8.20 2.72 -1.44
CA ILE A 130 8.75 1.46 -1.94
C ILE A 130 9.64 1.72 -3.16
N LEU A 131 10.93 1.40 -3.04
CA LEU A 131 11.90 1.52 -4.13
C LEU A 131 12.10 0.17 -4.79
N LEU A 132 11.89 0.09 -6.10
CA LEU A 132 12.26 -1.04 -6.93
C LEU A 132 13.63 -0.77 -7.55
N GLU A 133 14.51 -1.76 -7.47
CA GLU A 133 15.83 -1.74 -8.08
C GLU A 133 16.01 -2.99 -8.93
N SER A 134 16.34 -2.84 -10.20
CA SER A 134 16.70 -3.98 -11.05
C SER A 134 17.76 -3.60 -12.05
N ARG A 135 18.96 -4.24 -11.94
CA ARG A 135 20.07 -4.04 -12.85
C ARG A 135 20.50 -2.57 -13.04
N GLY A 136 20.42 -1.76 -11.96
CA GLY A 136 20.83 -0.36 -11.94
C GLY A 136 19.81 0.62 -12.53
N VAL A 137 18.60 0.16 -12.87
CA VAL A 137 17.42 1.01 -13.10
C VAL A 137 16.48 0.91 -11.92
N PHE A 138 15.74 1.98 -11.65
CA PHE A 138 14.94 2.13 -10.46
C PHE A 138 13.52 2.56 -10.80
N ALA A 139 12.60 2.26 -9.90
CA ALA A 139 11.28 2.84 -9.87
C ALA A 139 10.88 3.15 -8.43
N MET A 140 10.01 4.13 -8.24
CA MET A 140 9.48 4.45 -6.92
C MET A 140 7.96 4.30 -6.93
N ILE A 141 7.43 3.61 -5.94
CA ILE A 141 6.01 3.46 -5.68
C ILE A 141 5.73 4.18 -4.38
N ASP A 142 4.86 5.18 -4.43
CA ASP A 142 4.57 6.11 -3.36
C ASP A 142 5.81 6.86 -2.82
N GLY A 143 5.65 7.67 -1.82
CA GLY A 143 6.72 8.49 -1.28
C GLY A 143 6.53 8.87 0.18
N ALA A 144 5.58 8.25 0.87
CA ALA A 144 5.19 8.58 2.24
C ALA A 144 4.72 10.03 2.41
N GLU A 145 4.52 10.41 3.66
CA GLU A 145 4.06 11.74 4.09
C GLU A 145 5.09 12.82 3.80
N GLY A 146 4.66 13.94 3.25
CA GLY A 146 5.48 15.14 3.04
C GLY A 146 5.45 16.10 4.23
N VAL A 147 5.96 17.30 4.01
CA VAL A 147 6.00 18.36 5.04
C VAL A 147 4.98 19.48 4.81
N GLY A 148 4.23 19.41 3.73
CA GLY A 148 3.28 20.42 3.32
C GLY A 148 1.86 20.11 3.73
N ALA A 149 1.05 21.15 3.93
CA ALA A 149 -0.39 21.03 4.10
C ALA A 149 -1.09 22.28 3.56
N PRO A 150 -2.34 22.18 3.12
CA PRO A 150 -3.10 23.36 2.71
C PRO A 150 -3.31 24.32 3.88
N ASP A 151 -3.24 25.63 3.60
CA ASP A 151 -3.47 26.66 4.63
C ASP A 151 -4.95 27.12 4.72
N GLY A 152 -5.83 26.48 3.95
CA GLY A 152 -7.28 26.74 3.91
C GLY A 152 -7.69 28.06 3.26
N LYS A 153 -6.75 28.84 2.70
CA LYS A 153 -7.07 30.11 2.04
C LYS A 153 -7.60 29.93 0.62
N ASP A 154 -7.14 28.90 -0.09
CA ASP A 154 -7.69 28.52 -1.38
C ASP A 154 -8.96 27.70 -1.16
N PRO A 155 -10.13 28.14 -1.68
CA PRO A 155 -11.39 27.42 -1.49
C PRO A 155 -11.41 26.00 -2.10
N ARG A 156 -10.46 25.67 -2.97
CA ARG A 156 -10.29 24.30 -3.50
C ARG A 156 -9.72 23.37 -2.44
N TYR A 157 -9.00 23.93 -1.47
CA TYR A 157 -8.27 23.18 -0.44
C TYR A 157 -8.64 23.70 0.95
N PRO A 158 -9.88 23.51 1.40
CA PRO A 158 -10.28 23.93 2.74
C PRO A 158 -9.54 23.12 3.79
N LEU A 159 -9.24 23.73 4.94
CA LEU A 159 -8.77 22.97 6.09
C LEU A 159 -9.85 22.01 6.55
N ARG A 160 -9.56 20.73 6.53
CA ARG A 160 -10.44 19.67 6.94
C ARG A 160 -9.95 19.02 8.22
N ARG A 161 -10.83 18.29 8.88
CA ARG A 161 -10.49 17.52 10.08
C ARG A 161 -9.38 16.50 9.74
N GLY A 162 -8.39 16.40 10.62
CA GLY A 162 -7.25 15.49 10.42
C GLY A 162 -6.03 16.10 9.73
N VAL A 163 -6.22 17.17 8.93
CA VAL A 163 -5.09 17.88 8.30
C VAL A 163 -4.36 18.72 9.33
N VAL A 164 -3.08 18.44 9.57
CA VAL A 164 -2.24 19.14 10.57
C VAL A 164 -1.11 19.89 9.88
N PRO A 165 -1.24 21.21 9.73
CA PRO A 165 -0.14 22.01 9.17
C PRO A 165 1.13 21.90 10.00
N GLY A 166 2.28 21.70 9.34
CA GLY A 166 3.58 21.65 9.98
C GLY A 166 3.97 20.26 10.51
N TRP A 167 3.36 19.21 10.03
CA TRP A 167 3.80 17.85 10.25
C TRP A 167 5.25 17.65 9.79
N VAL A 168 6.01 16.85 10.51
CA VAL A 168 7.38 16.47 10.12
C VAL A 168 7.28 15.20 9.28
N GLY A 169 7.21 15.37 7.98
CA GLY A 169 7.10 14.25 7.05
C GLY A 169 8.41 13.50 6.83
N ASP A 170 8.38 12.57 5.91
CA ASP A 170 9.49 11.69 5.55
C ASP A 170 10.30 12.18 4.33
N THR A 171 10.11 13.42 3.86
CA THR A 171 10.73 13.97 2.64
C THR A 171 12.25 13.73 2.61
N ASP A 172 12.97 14.22 3.63
CA ASP A 172 14.42 14.07 3.68
C ASP A 172 14.86 12.60 3.78
N ARG A 173 14.10 11.78 4.49
CA ARG A 173 14.34 10.34 4.64
C ARG A 173 14.21 9.64 3.30
N VAL A 174 13.10 9.82 2.59
CA VAL A 174 12.82 9.18 1.29
C VAL A 174 13.82 9.65 0.23
N LEU A 175 13.99 10.96 0.06
CA LEU A 175 14.92 11.50 -0.95
C LEU A 175 16.38 11.16 -0.63
N GLY A 176 16.74 11.13 0.65
CA GLY A 176 18.07 10.72 1.13
C GLY A 176 18.33 9.24 0.88
N TYR A 177 17.34 8.37 1.18
CA TYR A 177 17.41 6.95 0.92
C TYR A 177 17.59 6.64 -0.57
N MET A 178 16.75 7.20 -1.44
CA MET A 178 16.86 7.04 -2.88
C MET A 178 18.26 7.47 -3.39
N SER A 179 18.75 8.64 -2.96
CA SER A 179 20.07 9.13 -3.34
C SER A 179 21.19 8.21 -2.87
N LYS A 180 21.11 7.70 -1.64
CA LYS A 180 22.09 6.76 -1.06
C LYS A 180 22.17 5.45 -1.82
N HIS A 181 21.04 4.98 -2.36
CA HIS A 181 20.95 3.77 -3.16
C HIS A 181 21.25 4.00 -4.67
N GLY A 182 21.71 5.19 -5.03
CA GLY A 182 22.20 5.48 -6.39
C GLY A 182 21.11 5.89 -7.38
N VAL A 183 19.92 6.26 -6.90
CA VAL A 183 18.87 6.84 -7.76
C VAL A 183 19.30 8.23 -8.22
N THR A 184 19.19 8.47 -9.50
CA THR A 184 19.53 9.72 -10.18
C THR A 184 18.45 10.08 -11.20
N SER A 185 18.52 11.28 -11.77
CA SER A 185 17.62 11.71 -12.85
C SER A 185 17.82 10.95 -14.18
N SER A 186 18.84 10.11 -14.28
CA SER A 186 19.10 9.31 -15.48
C SER A 186 18.57 7.88 -15.40
N ASN A 187 18.38 7.32 -14.19
CA ASN A 187 18.06 5.92 -13.99
C ASN A 187 16.73 5.64 -13.26
N LEU A 188 15.95 6.67 -12.87
CA LEU A 188 14.59 6.48 -12.40
C LEU A 188 13.66 6.27 -13.61
N ALA A 189 13.21 5.03 -13.78
CA ALA A 189 12.37 4.61 -14.89
C ALA A 189 10.94 5.15 -14.76
N PHE A 190 10.31 4.89 -13.62
CA PHE A 190 8.97 5.37 -13.35
C PHE A 190 8.74 5.75 -11.88
N TYR A 191 7.70 6.54 -11.67
CA TYR A 191 7.05 6.79 -10.39
C TYR A 191 5.61 6.30 -10.49
N LEU A 192 5.12 5.60 -9.48
CA LEU A 192 3.72 5.22 -9.31
C LEU A 192 3.18 5.86 -8.03
N GLY A 193 2.25 6.79 -8.15
CA GLY A 193 1.41 7.25 -7.04
C GLY A 193 0.16 6.38 -7.00
N THR A 194 0.01 5.57 -5.96
CA THR A 194 -1.02 4.53 -5.94
C THR A 194 -2.43 5.08 -5.78
N HIS A 195 -2.62 6.08 -4.93
CA HIS A 195 -3.88 6.78 -4.70
C HIS A 195 -3.64 8.13 -3.98
N ALA A 196 -4.68 8.93 -3.81
CA ALA A 196 -4.57 10.31 -3.35
C ALA A 196 -4.70 10.45 -1.83
N HIS A 197 -3.80 9.83 -1.05
CA HIS A 197 -3.61 10.07 0.37
C HIS A 197 -2.20 10.59 0.66
N SER A 198 -2.05 11.39 1.72
CA SER A 198 -0.77 12.04 2.06
C SER A 198 0.32 11.07 2.43
N ASP A 199 0.00 10.02 3.16
CA ASP A 199 0.91 8.94 3.55
C ASP A 199 1.39 8.07 2.35
N HIS A 200 0.94 8.40 1.14
CA HIS A 200 1.37 7.79 -0.12
C HIS A 200 2.03 8.76 -1.08
N ILE A 201 1.34 9.86 -1.45
CA ILE A 201 1.80 10.71 -2.56
C ILE A 201 2.22 12.13 -2.19
N ASP A 202 2.27 12.49 -0.91
CA ASP A 202 2.60 13.87 -0.53
C ASP A 202 4.04 14.27 -0.92
N ASN A 203 4.98 13.31 -1.00
CA ASN A 203 6.33 13.54 -1.53
C ASN A 203 6.45 13.31 -3.05
N ALA A 204 5.36 13.08 -3.77
CA ALA A 204 5.41 12.78 -5.20
C ALA A 204 6.07 13.90 -6.02
N ASP A 205 5.72 15.14 -5.74
CA ASP A 205 6.21 16.30 -6.49
C ASP A 205 7.73 16.51 -6.27
N GLU A 206 8.23 16.30 -5.06
CA GLU A 206 9.66 16.35 -4.73
C GLU A 206 10.45 15.24 -5.43
N ILE A 207 9.92 14.01 -5.42
CA ILE A 207 10.52 12.85 -6.09
C ILE A 207 10.58 13.11 -7.61
N ILE A 208 9.47 13.54 -8.21
CA ILE A 208 9.36 13.81 -9.65
C ILE A 208 10.34 14.92 -10.07
N ARG A 209 10.40 16.01 -9.31
CA ARG A 209 11.30 17.15 -9.64
C ARG A 209 12.76 16.77 -9.50
N LYS A 210 13.13 16.04 -8.45
CA LYS A 210 14.52 15.68 -8.13
C LYS A 210 15.04 14.57 -9.04
N PHE A 211 14.31 13.47 -9.17
CA PHE A 211 14.80 12.24 -9.81
C PHE A 211 14.29 12.03 -11.24
N ARG A 212 13.35 12.83 -11.71
CA ARG A 212 12.90 12.91 -13.10
C ARG A 212 12.54 11.55 -13.72
N PRO A 213 11.51 10.84 -13.20
CA PRO A 213 11.08 9.57 -13.78
C PRO A 213 10.67 9.75 -15.25
N LYS A 214 10.89 8.73 -16.07
CA LYS A 214 10.54 8.76 -17.50
C LYS A 214 9.02 8.62 -17.70
N VAL A 215 8.37 7.85 -16.82
CA VAL A 215 6.92 7.68 -16.80
C VAL A 215 6.42 7.93 -15.38
N ILE A 216 5.29 8.59 -15.28
CA ILE A 216 4.57 8.84 -14.04
C ILE A 216 3.21 8.19 -14.19
N PHE A 217 2.89 7.27 -13.29
CA PHE A 217 1.61 6.60 -13.23
C PHE A 217 0.85 7.07 -11.98
N SER A 218 -0.43 7.36 -12.12
CA SER A 218 -1.33 7.56 -10.98
C SER A 218 -2.78 7.53 -11.49
N PRO A 219 -3.73 6.91 -10.75
CA PRO A 219 -5.13 7.05 -11.09
C PRO A 219 -5.56 8.52 -11.05
N GLU A 220 -6.60 8.86 -11.81
CA GLU A 220 -7.23 10.16 -11.67
C GLU A 220 -7.95 10.27 -10.33
N TYR A 221 -7.85 11.42 -9.70
CA TYR A 221 -8.55 11.73 -8.46
C TYR A 221 -9.34 13.05 -8.56
N SER A 222 -10.47 13.08 -7.86
CA SER A 222 -11.19 14.32 -7.56
C SER A 222 -12.08 14.13 -6.34
N ASP A 223 -12.05 15.08 -5.42
CA ASP A 223 -12.93 15.15 -4.25
C ASP A 223 -14.42 14.98 -4.59
N LYS A 224 -14.83 15.39 -5.81
CA LYS A 224 -16.22 15.25 -6.28
C LYS A 224 -16.71 13.80 -6.40
N TRP A 225 -15.80 12.83 -6.44
CA TRP A 225 -16.14 11.40 -6.51
C TRP A 225 -16.26 10.78 -5.14
N ILE A 226 -15.75 11.44 -4.08
CA ILE A 226 -15.85 10.98 -2.71
C ILE A 226 -17.22 11.34 -2.14
N THR A 227 -17.98 10.32 -1.77
CA THR A 227 -19.33 10.46 -1.22
C THR A 227 -19.34 10.59 0.31
N ASN A 228 -18.25 10.17 0.97
CA ASN A 228 -18.06 10.31 2.40
C ASN A 228 -17.25 11.59 2.71
N PRO A 229 -17.85 12.65 3.33
CA PRO A 229 -17.11 13.88 3.61
C PRO A 229 -15.91 13.70 4.55
N ASP A 230 -15.93 12.67 5.40
CA ASP A 230 -14.83 12.40 6.34
C ASP A 230 -13.62 11.76 5.64
N GLY A 231 -13.75 11.25 4.40
CA GLY A 231 -12.67 10.73 3.57
C GLY A 231 -12.04 11.74 2.61
N LEU A 232 -12.30 13.03 2.80
CA LEU A 232 -11.80 14.06 1.87
C LEU A 232 -10.43 14.63 2.23
N TRP A 233 -10.07 14.73 3.47
CA TRP A 233 -8.80 15.25 4.04
C TRP A 233 -8.12 16.33 3.16
N ASP A 234 -6.84 16.22 2.87
CA ASP A 234 -6.08 17.10 1.94
C ASP A 234 -5.84 16.47 0.56
N ASN A 235 -6.53 15.38 0.27
CA ASN A 235 -6.34 14.55 -0.91
C ASN A 235 -6.25 15.35 -2.23
N GLN A 236 -7.16 16.32 -2.44
CA GLN A 236 -7.13 17.14 -3.67
C GLN A 236 -5.88 18.01 -3.75
N TRP A 237 -5.40 18.52 -2.61
CA TRP A 237 -4.22 19.37 -2.57
C TRP A 237 -2.95 18.61 -2.93
N ILE A 238 -2.71 17.46 -2.30
CA ILE A 238 -1.54 16.62 -2.61
C ILE A 238 -1.59 16.08 -4.03
N TYR A 239 -2.77 15.66 -4.47
CA TYR A 239 -2.96 15.19 -5.85
C TYR A 239 -2.66 16.29 -6.88
N ASP A 240 -3.17 17.51 -6.69
CA ASP A 240 -2.90 18.63 -7.59
C ASP A 240 -1.42 19.02 -7.61
N ASN A 241 -0.70 18.91 -6.48
CA ASN A 241 0.75 19.10 -6.41
C ASN A 241 1.51 18.05 -7.23
N MET A 242 1.16 16.78 -7.09
CA MET A 242 1.72 15.70 -7.90
C MET A 242 1.43 15.93 -9.40
N VAL A 243 0.19 16.25 -9.77
CA VAL A 243 -0.20 16.53 -11.16
C VAL A 243 0.58 17.70 -11.73
N ALA A 244 0.74 18.78 -10.96
CA ALA A 244 1.54 19.94 -11.38
C ALA A 244 3.01 19.57 -11.62
N ALA A 245 3.58 18.69 -10.79
CA ALA A 245 4.93 18.18 -11.00
C ALA A 245 5.02 17.26 -12.22
N ALA A 246 4.02 16.42 -12.46
CA ALA A 246 3.96 15.56 -13.64
C ALA A 246 3.84 16.38 -14.94
N GLN A 247 2.99 17.41 -14.96
CA GLN A 247 2.87 18.33 -16.08
C GLN A 247 4.18 19.12 -16.33
N TRP A 248 4.85 19.55 -15.27
CA TRP A 248 6.17 20.15 -15.38
C TRP A 248 7.18 19.17 -15.99
N ALA A 249 7.16 17.90 -15.57
CA ALA A 249 8.03 16.85 -16.09
C ALA A 249 7.78 16.60 -17.59
N GLN A 250 6.51 16.49 -18.00
CA GLN A 250 6.12 16.38 -19.41
C GLN A 250 6.68 17.54 -20.25
N LYS A 251 6.52 18.77 -19.77
CA LYS A 251 6.97 19.98 -20.46
C LYS A 251 8.50 20.12 -20.48
N THR A 252 9.19 19.72 -19.40
CA THR A 252 10.60 20.04 -19.20
C THR A 252 11.53 19.02 -19.84
N TYR A 253 11.20 17.73 -19.76
CA TYR A 253 12.07 16.65 -20.25
C TYR A 253 11.33 15.51 -20.96
N GLY A 254 10.03 15.70 -21.25
CA GLY A 254 9.25 14.76 -22.06
C GLY A 254 8.80 13.50 -21.34
N ALA A 255 8.63 13.53 -20.01
CA ALA A 255 8.04 12.42 -19.28
C ALA A 255 6.63 12.09 -19.78
N GLN A 256 6.23 10.82 -19.66
CA GLN A 256 4.84 10.44 -19.88
C GLN A 256 4.09 10.52 -18.54
N PHE A 257 2.87 11.02 -18.57
CA PHE A 257 1.96 10.99 -17.42
C PHE A 257 0.73 10.18 -17.79
N ILE A 258 0.53 9.05 -17.12
CA ILE A 258 -0.45 8.01 -17.41
C ILE A 258 -1.42 7.93 -16.24
N GLN A 259 -2.67 8.28 -16.49
CA GLN A 259 -3.74 8.30 -15.47
C GLN A 259 -4.81 7.25 -15.73
N LYS A 260 -4.63 6.42 -16.74
CA LYS A 260 -5.50 5.31 -17.08
C LYS A 260 -4.68 4.15 -17.61
N VAL A 261 -4.97 2.96 -17.10
CA VAL A 261 -4.39 1.70 -17.53
C VAL A 261 -5.45 0.82 -18.20
N ASP A 262 -5.01 -0.13 -19.02
CA ASP A 262 -5.90 -1.04 -19.69
C ASP A 262 -6.19 -2.28 -18.81
N GLY A 263 -7.14 -2.14 -17.90
CA GLY A 263 -7.45 -3.18 -16.92
C GLY A 263 -6.18 -3.69 -16.23
N TYR A 264 -5.94 -5.00 -16.31
CA TYR A 264 -4.74 -5.65 -15.75
C TYR A 264 -3.64 -5.90 -16.80
N ASN A 265 -3.71 -5.23 -17.97
CA ASN A 265 -2.80 -5.51 -19.12
C ASN A 265 -1.66 -4.49 -19.25
N THR A 266 -1.46 -3.60 -18.25
CA THR A 266 -0.36 -2.64 -18.26
C THR A 266 0.84 -3.20 -17.51
N HIS A 267 1.98 -3.34 -18.21
CA HIS A 267 3.21 -3.90 -17.70
C HIS A 267 4.39 -2.95 -17.87
N VAL A 268 5.30 -2.95 -16.91
CA VAL A 268 6.57 -2.23 -16.97
C VAL A 268 7.72 -3.22 -16.77
N GLN A 269 8.52 -3.42 -17.82
CA GLN A 269 9.75 -4.19 -17.75
C GLN A 269 10.86 -3.31 -17.17
N LEU A 270 11.21 -3.54 -15.91
CA LEU A 270 12.24 -2.84 -15.17
C LEU A 270 13.45 -3.78 -14.94
N GLY A 271 14.44 -3.73 -15.81
CA GLY A 271 15.55 -4.70 -15.76
C GLY A 271 15.04 -6.14 -15.87
N ASP A 272 15.22 -6.93 -14.81
CA ASP A 272 14.74 -8.31 -14.71
C ASP A 272 13.31 -8.43 -14.11
N MET A 273 12.71 -7.32 -13.70
CA MET A 273 11.34 -7.29 -13.16
C MET A 273 10.31 -7.05 -14.25
N ASP A 274 9.22 -7.80 -14.21
CA ASP A 274 7.95 -7.46 -14.84
C ASP A 274 7.01 -6.92 -13.77
N VAL A 275 6.67 -5.63 -13.87
CA VAL A 275 5.78 -4.92 -12.94
C VAL A 275 4.45 -4.73 -13.62
N GLN A 276 3.44 -5.47 -13.20
CA GLN A 276 2.06 -5.36 -13.66
C GLN A 276 1.28 -4.40 -12.77
N LEU A 277 0.66 -3.38 -13.35
CA LEU A 277 -0.21 -2.46 -12.62
C LEU A 277 -1.58 -3.10 -12.40
N ILE A 278 -2.08 -3.01 -11.16
CA ILE A 278 -3.31 -3.68 -10.71
C ILE A 278 -4.31 -2.63 -10.22
N PRO A 279 -5.16 -2.08 -11.09
CA PRO A 279 -6.24 -1.19 -10.66
C PRO A 279 -7.28 -1.95 -9.82
N PHE A 280 -7.72 -1.35 -8.69
CA PHE A 280 -8.72 -1.97 -7.83
C PHE A 280 -10.12 -1.92 -8.46
N ASP A 281 -10.39 -0.83 -9.19
CA ASP A 281 -11.60 -0.66 -9.99
C ASP A 281 -11.24 -0.37 -11.47
N PRO A 282 -10.92 -1.40 -12.27
CA PRO A 282 -10.47 -1.24 -13.66
C PRO A 282 -11.52 -0.56 -14.57
N GLU A 283 -12.79 -0.64 -14.23
CA GLU A 283 -13.88 0.02 -14.93
C GLU A 283 -14.07 1.49 -14.52
N GLU A 284 -13.33 1.95 -13.50
CA GLU A 284 -13.40 3.32 -12.96
C GLU A 284 -14.84 3.73 -12.59
N THR A 285 -15.60 2.79 -11.98
CA THR A 285 -17.02 2.98 -11.67
C THR A 285 -17.27 4.15 -10.72
N TYR A 286 -16.26 4.49 -9.89
CA TYR A 286 -16.27 5.65 -8.99
C TYR A 286 -16.47 6.99 -9.72
N LYS A 287 -16.08 7.11 -10.98
CA LYS A 287 -16.31 8.33 -11.78
C LYS A 287 -17.79 8.60 -12.04
N VAL A 288 -18.63 7.57 -11.96
CA VAL A 288 -20.07 7.65 -12.23
C VAL A 288 -20.90 7.52 -10.95
N LYS A 289 -20.55 6.54 -10.09
CA LYS A 289 -21.31 6.22 -8.87
C LYS A 289 -20.81 6.96 -7.64
N GLY A 290 -19.58 7.46 -7.69
CA GLY A 290 -18.83 7.89 -6.51
C GLY A 290 -18.21 6.70 -5.78
N THR A 291 -17.40 7.01 -4.78
CA THR A 291 -16.80 6.06 -3.85
C THR A 291 -16.77 6.67 -2.46
N THR A 292 -16.58 5.85 -1.42
CA THR A 292 -16.55 6.32 -0.04
C THR A 292 -15.16 6.77 0.40
N ASP A 293 -14.11 6.32 -0.31
CA ASP A 293 -12.71 6.56 0.05
C ASP A 293 -11.79 6.59 -1.19
N ALA A 294 -10.69 7.33 -1.13
CA ALA A 294 -9.68 7.39 -2.19
C ALA A 294 -8.91 6.05 -2.34
N ASN A 295 -8.78 5.27 -1.28
CA ASN A 295 -8.20 3.93 -1.30
C ASN A 295 -8.84 3.03 -2.36
N LEU A 296 -10.17 3.12 -2.50
CA LEU A 296 -10.95 2.31 -3.45
C LEU A 296 -10.74 2.69 -4.92
N MET A 297 -10.03 3.79 -5.19
CA MET A 297 -9.65 4.23 -6.54
C MET A 297 -8.21 3.81 -6.89
N GLY A 298 -7.51 3.17 -5.95
CA GLY A 298 -6.08 2.93 -6.01
C GLY A 298 -5.64 1.88 -7.02
N TRP A 299 -4.32 1.84 -7.23
CA TRP A 299 -3.61 0.84 -8.01
C TRP A 299 -2.54 0.17 -7.14
N GLY A 300 -2.50 -1.17 -7.17
CA GLY A 300 -1.39 -1.95 -6.66
C GLY A 300 -0.40 -2.30 -7.78
N ALA A 301 0.67 -3.03 -7.42
CA ALA A 301 1.66 -3.51 -8.36
C ALA A 301 2.06 -4.96 -8.07
N LYS A 302 1.92 -5.85 -9.06
CA LYS A 302 2.49 -7.20 -8.99
C LYS A 302 3.85 -7.21 -9.66
N VAL A 303 4.88 -7.63 -8.93
CA VAL A 303 6.25 -7.70 -9.39
C VAL A 303 6.64 -9.15 -9.58
N ASN A 304 7.07 -9.52 -10.79
CA ASN A 304 7.58 -10.86 -11.11
C ASN A 304 9.07 -10.77 -11.49
N ALA A 305 9.90 -11.62 -10.92
CA ALA A 305 11.29 -11.77 -11.29
C ALA A 305 11.81 -13.16 -10.92
N PHE A 306 12.57 -13.80 -11.80
CA PHE A 306 13.22 -15.12 -11.58
C PHE A 306 12.23 -16.23 -11.15
N GLY A 307 10.98 -16.19 -11.62
CA GLY A 307 9.94 -17.14 -11.23
C GLY A 307 9.41 -16.96 -9.80
N ARG A 308 9.67 -15.81 -9.21
CA ARG A 308 9.15 -15.36 -7.91
C ARG A 308 8.27 -14.15 -8.10
N SER A 309 7.36 -13.93 -7.17
CA SER A 309 6.42 -12.82 -7.26
C SER A 309 6.19 -12.12 -5.93
N ALA A 310 5.94 -10.81 -6.02
CA ALA A 310 5.46 -10.00 -4.92
C ALA A 310 4.22 -9.24 -5.33
N PHE A 311 3.32 -8.99 -4.39
CA PHE A 311 2.21 -8.05 -4.58
C PHE A 311 2.36 -6.89 -3.59
N LEU A 312 2.44 -5.68 -4.14
CA LEU A 312 2.47 -4.42 -3.42
C LEU A 312 1.05 -3.87 -3.48
N ALA A 313 0.28 -4.12 -2.41
CA ALA A 313 -1.16 -3.96 -2.43
C ALA A 313 -1.62 -2.52 -2.21
N ALA A 314 -0.69 -1.56 -2.02
CA ALA A 314 -1.04 -0.19 -1.64
C ALA A 314 -2.09 -0.21 -0.50
N ASP A 315 -3.15 0.57 -0.60
CA ASP A 315 -4.24 0.57 0.37
C ASP A 315 -5.50 -0.13 -0.16
N LEU A 316 -5.30 -1.30 -0.77
CA LEU A 316 -6.42 -2.17 -1.12
C LEU A 316 -7.25 -2.49 0.12
N MET A 317 -8.53 -2.12 0.08
CA MET A 317 -9.52 -2.40 1.11
C MET A 317 -10.63 -3.30 0.55
N ASP A 318 -11.12 -4.22 1.37
CA ASP A 318 -12.33 -5.01 1.06
C ASP A 318 -13.59 -4.40 1.66
N THR A 319 -13.45 -3.39 2.51
CA THR A 319 -14.58 -2.66 3.08
C THR A 319 -14.65 -1.24 2.53
N ASP A 320 -15.84 -0.67 2.55
CA ASP A 320 -16.03 0.77 2.39
C ASP A 320 -15.48 1.53 3.61
N ALA A 321 -15.48 2.87 3.56
CA ALA A 321 -14.99 3.71 4.66
C ALA A 321 -15.74 3.53 6.00
N ASP A 322 -16.83 2.78 6.02
CA ASP A 322 -17.55 2.39 7.24
C ASP A 322 -16.91 1.19 7.97
N TRP A 323 -15.90 0.56 7.37
CA TRP A 323 -15.12 -0.58 7.88
C TRP A 323 -15.96 -1.86 8.10
N THR A 324 -17.16 -1.91 7.55
CA THR A 324 -18.12 -3.01 7.75
C THR A 324 -18.77 -3.49 6.47
N THR A 325 -18.95 -2.63 5.48
CA THR A 325 -19.59 -2.98 4.20
C THR A 325 -18.54 -3.53 3.24
N HIS A 326 -18.58 -4.84 3.00
CA HIS A 326 -17.68 -5.49 2.05
C HIS A 326 -18.00 -5.07 0.61
N ASN A 327 -16.96 -4.71 -0.15
CA ASN A 327 -17.07 -4.24 -1.53
C ASN A 327 -16.57 -5.27 -2.56
N GLY A 328 -15.88 -6.34 -2.13
CA GLY A 328 -15.40 -7.43 -2.98
C GLY A 328 -14.17 -7.08 -3.83
N PHE A 329 -13.46 -6.00 -3.52
CA PHE A 329 -12.26 -5.59 -4.26
C PHE A 329 -11.10 -6.56 -4.03
N GLU A 330 -10.91 -7.03 -2.80
CA GLU A 330 -9.87 -8.02 -2.50
C GLU A 330 -10.07 -9.31 -3.30
N GLU A 331 -11.30 -9.83 -3.38
CA GLU A 331 -11.59 -11.04 -4.15
C GLU A 331 -11.31 -10.83 -5.65
N ARG A 332 -11.67 -9.69 -6.21
CA ARG A 332 -11.41 -9.36 -7.61
C ARG A 332 -9.91 -9.23 -7.88
N VAL A 333 -9.19 -8.51 -7.03
CA VAL A 333 -7.74 -8.32 -7.13
C VAL A 333 -7.01 -9.65 -6.94
N ALA A 334 -7.41 -10.47 -5.99
CA ALA A 334 -6.82 -11.79 -5.77
C ALA A 334 -6.90 -12.69 -7.02
N ARG A 335 -8.02 -12.65 -7.75
CA ARG A 335 -8.15 -13.39 -9.03
C ARG A 335 -7.19 -12.91 -10.10
N ALA A 336 -6.90 -11.61 -10.15
CA ALA A 336 -5.97 -11.03 -11.12
C ALA A 336 -4.50 -11.28 -10.73
N VAL A 337 -4.20 -11.24 -9.44
CA VAL A 337 -2.85 -11.38 -8.91
C VAL A 337 -2.43 -12.86 -8.79
N GLY A 338 -3.31 -13.71 -8.25
CA GLY A 338 -2.97 -15.11 -7.92
C GLY A 338 -1.95 -15.22 -6.79
N ARG A 339 -1.33 -16.40 -6.65
CA ARG A 339 -0.33 -16.65 -5.60
C ARG A 339 0.90 -15.76 -5.74
N VAL A 340 1.48 -15.38 -4.58
CA VAL A 340 2.71 -14.59 -4.51
C VAL A 340 3.63 -15.12 -3.41
N ASP A 341 4.94 -14.89 -3.53
CA ASP A 341 5.90 -15.23 -2.48
C ASP A 341 5.95 -14.16 -1.37
N MET A 342 5.74 -12.89 -1.73
CA MET A 342 5.76 -11.74 -0.83
C MET A 342 4.50 -10.89 -1.00
N LEU A 343 3.93 -10.42 0.10
CA LEU A 343 2.86 -9.44 0.15
C LEU A 343 3.29 -8.21 0.95
N LYS A 344 3.18 -7.00 0.37
CA LYS A 344 2.98 -5.79 1.18
C LYS A 344 1.50 -5.76 1.53
N ALA A 345 1.17 -5.83 2.80
CA ALA A 345 -0.21 -5.90 3.26
C ALA A 345 -1.02 -4.70 2.77
N GLY A 346 -2.26 -4.93 2.36
CA GLY A 346 -3.19 -3.87 1.99
C GLY A 346 -3.44 -2.94 3.17
N HIS A 347 -3.60 -1.65 2.89
CA HIS A 347 -3.96 -0.61 3.85
C HIS A 347 -3.17 -0.70 5.16
N HIS A 348 -1.84 -0.74 5.05
CA HIS A 348 -0.87 -0.82 6.16
C HIS A 348 -1.09 -1.99 7.14
N GLY A 349 -1.91 -2.98 6.76
CA GLY A 349 -2.32 -4.08 7.63
C GLY A 349 -3.55 -3.78 8.50
N LEU A 350 -4.28 -2.70 8.22
CA LEU A 350 -5.48 -2.34 8.97
C LEU A 350 -6.64 -3.33 8.73
N ARG A 351 -7.59 -3.35 9.65
CA ARG A 351 -8.71 -4.30 9.67
C ARG A 351 -9.74 -4.15 8.54
N SER A 352 -9.62 -3.10 7.74
CA SER A 352 -10.42 -2.89 6.52
C SER A 352 -10.02 -3.79 5.36
N SER A 353 -8.92 -4.56 5.54
CA SER A 353 -8.24 -5.28 4.47
C SER A 353 -7.60 -6.59 4.95
N ASN A 354 -6.99 -7.32 4.01
CA ASN A 354 -6.26 -8.58 4.22
C ASN A 354 -7.14 -9.70 4.78
N PHE A 355 -8.41 -9.78 4.36
CA PHE A 355 -9.36 -10.78 4.83
C PHE A 355 -8.94 -12.21 4.46
N PRO A 356 -9.40 -13.24 5.22
CA PRO A 356 -8.97 -14.60 5.02
C PRO A 356 -9.08 -15.10 3.57
N PRO A 357 -10.15 -14.87 2.80
CA PRO A 357 -10.23 -15.32 1.41
C PRO A 357 -9.14 -14.73 0.51
N PHE A 358 -8.78 -13.46 0.71
CA PHE A 358 -7.69 -12.79 0.00
C PHE A 358 -6.35 -13.39 0.38
N MET A 359 -6.08 -13.52 1.67
CA MET A 359 -4.83 -14.08 2.19
C MET A 359 -4.62 -15.54 1.78
N GLU A 360 -5.68 -16.36 1.73
CA GLU A 360 -5.65 -17.73 1.24
C GLU A 360 -5.36 -17.81 -0.27
N ALA A 361 -5.97 -16.92 -1.05
CA ALA A 361 -5.77 -16.90 -2.50
C ALA A 361 -4.35 -16.48 -2.89
N LEU A 362 -3.75 -15.51 -2.19
CA LEU A 362 -2.39 -15.05 -2.42
C LEU A 362 -1.35 -15.99 -1.81
N ASP A 363 -1.64 -16.62 -0.68
CA ASP A 363 -0.80 -17.57 0.07
C ASP A 363 0.68 -17.13 0.17
N PRO A 364 0.98 -15.92 0.69
CA PRO A 364 2.33 -15.40 0.75
C PRO A 364 3.16 -16.13 1.82
N THR A 365 4.47 -16.25 1.57
CA THR A 365 5.45 -16.74 2.55
C THR A 365 6.12 -15.61 3.34
N ALA A 366 5.98 -14.38 2.88
CA ALA A 366 6.44 -13.17 3.58
C ALA A 366 5.40 -12.05 3.48
N ILE A 367 5.16 -11.38 4.60
CA ILE A 367 4.24 -10.24 4.69
C ILE A 367 5.01 -9.05 5.27
N ILE A 368 5.02 -7.94 4.54
CA ILE A 368 5.54 -6.65 5.03
C ILE A 368 4.33 -5.76 5.27
N GLN A 369 4.18 -5.33 6.52
CA GLN A 369 3.09 -4.46 6.96
C GLN A 369 3.65 -3.07 7.22
N THR A 370 3.23 -2.08 6.47
CA THR A 370 3.76 -0.70 6.58
C THR A 370 3.14 0.11 7.72
N GLY A 371 2.25 -0.49 8.49
CA GLY A 371 1.73 0.03 9.75
C GLY A 371 2.38 -0.60 10.98
N SER A 372 1.84 -0.25 12.16
CA SER A 372 2.23 -0.84 13.45
C SER A 372 1.67 -2.24 13.65
N GLU A 373 2.38 -3.09 14.39
CA GLU A 373 1.83 -4.39 14.80
C GLU A 373 0.52 -4.24 15.60
N SER A 374 0.33 -3.10 16.28
CA SER A 374 -0.89 -2.82 17.05
C SER A 374 -2.15 -2.69 16.18
N TYR A 375 -1.97 -2.46 14.88
CA TYR A 375 -3.07 -2.40 13.91
C TYR A 375 -3.41 -3.75 13.29
N THR A 376 -2.61 -4.78 13.56
CA THR A 376 -2.78 -6.08 12.94
C THR A 376 -4.13 -6.67 13.33
N PRO A 377 -5.05 -6.83 12.41
CA PRO A 377 -6.35 -7.39 12.69
C PRO A 377 -6.30 -8.91 12.81
N ASP A 378 -7.35 -9.50 13.36
CA ASP A 378 -7.46 -10.94 13.54
C ASP A 378 -7.29 -11.70 12.21
N ASN A 379 -7.82 -11.17 11.12
CA ASN A 379 -7.73 -11.76 9.79
C ASN A 379 -6.28 -11.88 9.26
N LEU A 380 -5.44 -10.87 9.49
CA LEU A 380 -4.01 -10.97 9.16
C LEU A 380 -3.26 -11.82 10.18
N THR A 381 -3.60 -11.67 11.46
CA THR A 381 -3.04 -12.41 12.57
C THR A 381 -3.23 -13.92 12.38
N GLU A 382 -4.40 -14.38 11.97
CA GLU A 382 -4.65 -15.81 11.71
C GLU A 382 -3.68 -16.37 10.66
N LYS A 383 -3.44 -15.68 9.55
CA LYS A 383 -2.48 -16.12 8.53
C LYS A 383 -1.06 -16.21 9.10
N VAL A 384 -0.65 -15.24 9.92
CA VAL A 384 0.67 -15.22 10.55
C VAL A 384 0.81 -16.30 11.62
N ILE A 385 -0.25 -16.54 12.43
CA ILE A 385 -0.23 -17.54 13.52
C ILE A 385 -0.19 -18.97 12.96
N HIS A 386 -0.95 -19.25 11.90
CA HIS A 386 -1.16 -20.60 11.40
C HIS A 386 -0.28 -20.97 10.21
N GLY A 387 0.56 -20.07 9.74
CA GLY A 387 1.48 -20.30 8.63
C GLY A 387 2.94 -20.03 9.00
N ASP A 388 3.87 -20.75 8.37
CA ASP A 388 5.30 -20.43 8.38
C ASP A 388 5.53 -19.17 7.53
N VAL A 389 5.07 -18.02 8.01
CA VAL A 389 5.12 -16.75 7.30
C VAL A 389 6.12 -15.82 7.98
N LEU A 390 7.02 -15.26 7.20
CA LEU A 390 7.86 -14.16 7.65
C LEU A 390 7.00 -12.90 7.73
N TRP A 391 7.03 -12.17 8.86
CA TRP A 391 6.22 -10.97 9.06
C TRP A 391 7.04 -9.81 9.59
N ALA A 392 6.96 -8.66 8.93
CA ALA A 392 7.67 -7.43 9.28
C ALA A 392 6.70 -6.23 9.39
N PRO A 393 6.27 -5.87 10.61
CA PRO A 393 5.62 -4.57 10.85
C PRO A 393 6.67 -3.45 10.84
N MET A 394 6.53 -2.53 9.88
CA MET A 394 7.58 -1.57 9.57
C MET A 394 7.74 -0.46 10.62
N SER A 395 6.71 -0.15 11.42
CA SER A 395 6.82 0.79 12.53
C SER A 395 7.80 0.28 13.60
N GLU A 396 7.76 -1.01 13.92
CA GLU A 396 8.67 -1.66 14.87
C GLU A 396 10.07 -1.82 14.28
N VAL A 397 10.15 -2.16 12.98
CA VAL A 397 11.40 -2.21 12.22
C VAL A 397 12.11 -0.84 12.25
N GLY A 398 11.37 0.23 11.99
CA GLY A 398 11.87 1.61 12.07
C GLY A 398 12.30 2.02 13.48
N SER A 399 11.53 1.63 14.49
CA SER A 399 11.85 1.86 15.90
C SER A 399 13.13 1.15 16.34
N ALA A 400 13.48 0.04 15.70
CA ALA A 400 14.76 -0.65 15.88
C ALA A 400 15.93 0.00 15.13
N GLY A 401 15.71 1.13 14.44
CA GLY A 401 16.73 1.86 13.68
C GLY A 401 17.02 1.28 12.29
N ILE A 402 16.16 0.38 11.79
CA ILE A 402 16.30 -0.23 10.47
C ILE A 402 15.58 0.65 9.46
N ALA A 403 16.32 1.11 8.43
CA ALA A 403 15.80 2.07 7.46
C ALA A 403 14.84 1.44 6.42
N SER A 404 14.96 0.13 6.18
CA SER A 404 14.14 -0.59 5.20
C SER A 404 14.24 -2.10 5.37
N VAL A 405 13.23 -2.81 4.91
CA VAL A 405 13.33 -4.24 4.59
C VAL A 405 13.60 -4.39 3.10
N ILE A 406 14.66 -5.10 2.73
CA ILE A 406 15.07 -5.30 1.35
C ILE A 406 14.85 -6.76 0.95
N ALA A 407 13.92 -6.99 0.04
CA ALA A 407 13.68 -8.28 -0.59
C ALA A 407 14.52 -8.40 -1.86
N THR A 408 15.51 -9.32 -1.89
CA THR A 408 16.38 -9.57 -3.04
C THR A 408 15.92 -10.82 -3.77
N PHE A 409 15.57 -10.66 -5.04
CA PHE A 409 15.09 -11.71 -5.93
C PHE A 409 16.25 -12.40 -6.66
N SER A 410 16.18 -13.72 -6.72
CA SER A 410 17.11 -14.55 -7.47
C SER A 410 16.46 -15.86 -7.90
N SER A 411 17.15 -16.64 -8.73
CA SER A 411 16.72 -18.00 -9.11
C SER A 411 16.63 -18.97 -7.91
N ALA A 412 17.33 -18.66 -6.79
CA ALA A 412 17.27 -19.44 -5.56
C ALA A 412 16.05 -19.10 -4.68
N GLY A 413 15.41 -17.97 -4.94
CA GLY A 413 14.28 -17.48 -4.15
C GLY A 413 14.39 -16.00 -3.82
N ILE A 414 13.60 -15.56 -2.84
CA ILE A 414 13.66 -14.22 -2.25
C ILE A 414 14.41 -14.32 -0.93
N SER A 415 15.43 -13.49 -0.74
CA SER A 415 16.12 -13.31 0.53
C SER A 415 15.89 -11.89 1.06
N TYR A 416 15.81 -11.77 2.37
CA TYR A 416 15.54 -10.49 3.02
C TYR A 416 16.79 -10.02 3.76
N SER A 417 17.19 -8.75 3.57
CA SER A 417 18.35 -8.12 4.21
C SER A 417 17.93 -7.02 5.16
N ASP A 418 18.89 -6.56 5.98
CA ASP A 418 18.69 -5.60 7.06
C ASP A 418 17.79 -6.13 8.19
N PHE A 419 17.35 -7.35 8.03
CA PHE A 419 16.56 -8.09 9.01
C PHE A 419 17.11 -9.50 9.07
N SER A 420 17.73 -9.93 10.16
CA SER A 420 18.31 -11.26 10.23
C SER A 420 17.23 -12.34 10.11
N ALA A 421 17.52 -13.44 9.42
CA ALA A 421 16.62 -14.57 9.32
C ALA A 421 16.18 -15.08 10.72
N ALA A 422 17.02 -14.93 11.75
CA ALA A 422 16.71 -15.22 13.14
C ALA A 422 15.68 -14.25 13.73
N SER A 423 15.53 -13.04 13.19
CA SER A 423 14.51 -12.08 13.61
C SER A 423 13.17 -12.29 12.93
N TRP A 424 13.16 -12.98 11.80
CA TRP A 424 11.96 -13.18 10.99
C TRP A 424 11.31 -14.54 11.26
N GLY A 425 11.91 -15.59 11.41
CA GLY A 425 11.37 -16.95 11.45
C GLY A 425 10.64 -17.29 12.73
N HIS A 426 9.78 -16.43 13.23
CA HIS A 426 9.03 -16.71 14.45
C HIS A 426 7.68 -17.36 14.15
N GLU A 427 7.40 -18.45 14.83
CA GLU A 427 6.05 -18.93 15.00
C GLU A 427 5.31 -17.96 15.93
N TYR A 428 4.41 -17.18 15.35
CA TYR A 428 3.51 -16.31 16.10
C TYR A 428 2.72 -17.17 17.10
N GLY A 429 2.67 -16.74 18.36
CA GLY A 429 1.88 -17.40 19.40
C GLY A 429 2.68 -18.19 20.43
N GLN A 430 3.98 -18.42 20.25
CA GLN A 430 4.82 -18.97 21.30
C GLN A 430 5.23 -17.94 22.35
N GLU A 431 5.34 -16.68 21.96
CA GLU A 431 5.60 -15.52 22.84
C GLU A 431 4.81 -14.31 22.28
N SER A 432 4.68 -13.25 23.08
CA SER A 432 4.14 -11.98 22.58
C SER A 432 4.88 -11.56 21.32
N PRO A 433 4.21 -11.14 20.24
CA PRO A 433 4.84 -10.68 19.01
C PRO A 433 5.94 -9.65 19.25
N ARG A 434 5.78 -8.82 20.28
CA ARG A 434 6.75 -7.79 20.69
C ARG A 434 8.06 -8.36 21.25
N ALA A 435 8.05 -9.61 21.74
CA ALA A 435 9.23 -10.16 22.41
C ALA A 435 10.31 -10.63 21.42
N TRP A 436 9.99 -10.95 20.19
CA TRP A 436 10.93 -11.52 19.25
C TRP A 436 11.58 -10.53 18.30
N TRP A 437 11.02 -9.31 18.19
CA TRP A 437 11.67 -8.21 17.46
C TRP A 437 13.02 -7.82 18.04
N PHE A 438 13.25 -8.05 19.32
CA PHE A 438 14.40 -7.57 20.07
C PHE A 438 15.34 -8.71 20.50
N LYS A 439 15.14 -9.92 20.03
CA LYS A 439 16.03 -11.06 20.28
C LYS A 439 17.10 -11.16 19.20
#